data_cf677cc98909ecdc833538aabea5ce38
#
_entry.id   cf677cc98909ecdc833538aabea5ce38
#
_cell.length_a   1.000
_cell.length_b   1.000
_cell.length_c   1.000
_cell.angle_alpha   90.00
_cell.angle_beta   90.00
_cell.angle_gamma   90.00
#
_symmetry.space_group_name_H-M   'P 1'
#
loop_
_entity.id
_entity.type
_entity.pdbx_description
1 polymer ?
#
loop_
_entity_poly.entity_id
_entity_poly.type
_entity_poly.pdbx_seq_one_letter_code
_entity_poly.pdbx_strand_id
1 'polypeptide(L)'
;MKTSAHNIRILSLLLLFTLLHSISEAKQYFFQQIPSQNGLSSMVRCMEVSQEKGYVWIGTRSGIGRFDGYEQRRYLRGNVTHILEDEEHTIWVITEKGVFRYNEKEDKFTLVRDKDNNPVIASSLCLWEDGVIFGGRGRLYKYNYEDHIINLFHTLKPNGKYHISNLYQWDSHTLLATNRWAKALFIDIATGNTRPVPFNSEQ
;
A
#
# COMPACT_ATOMS: atom_id res chain seq x y z
N MET A 1 67.86 -6.42 -16.94
CA MET A 1 67.20 -5.85 -15.75
C MET A 1 65.80 -5.25 -15.99
N LYS A 2 65.35 -5.05 -17.25
CA LYS A 2 64.00 -4.48 -17.55
C LYS A 2 62.84 -5.49 -17.39
N THR A 3 63.05 -6.77 -17.53
CA THR A 3 62.03 -7.83 -17.45
C THR A 3 61.50 -8.08 -16.02
N SER A 4 62.32 -7.86 -14.98
CA SER A 4 61.93 -8.07 -13.58
C SER A 4 60.87 -7.04 -13.11
N ALA A 5 61.02 -5.77 -13.49
CA ALA A 5 60.10 -4.71 -13.08
C ALA A 5 58.70 -4.83 -13.74
N HIS A 6 58.64 -5.37 -14.97
CA HIS A 6 57.39 -5.61 -15.66
C HIS A 6 56.59 -6.74 -15.03
N ASN A 7 57.24 -7.82 -14.66
CA ASN A 7 56.62 -8.96 -14.01
C ASN A 7 56.10 -8.62 -12.59
N ILE A 8 56.81 -7.75 -11.86
CA ILE A 8 56.36 -7.26 -10.55
C ILE A 8 55.09 -6.40 -10.68
N ARG A 9 54.97 -5.56 -11.71
CA ARG A 9 53.79 -4.76 -11.98
C ARG A 9 52.59 -5.62 -12.36
N ILE A 10 52.77 -6.66 -13.16
CA ILE A 10 51.68 -7.59 -13.51
C ILE A 10 51.22 -8.36 -12.26
N LEU A 11 52.15 -8.81 -11.43
CA LEU A 11 51.85 -9.54 -10.21
C LEU A 11 51.11 -8.68 -9.19
N SER A 12 51.47 -7.38 -9.05
CA SER A 12 50.78 -6.43 -8.19
C SER A 12 49.35 -6.08 -8.68
N LEU A 13 49.18 -5.99 -10.00
CA LEU A 13 47.87 -5.79 -10.61
C LEU A 13 46.95 -7.01 -10.42
N LEU A 14 47.45 -8.21 -10.58
CA LEU A 14 46.75 -9.46 -10.31
C LEU A 14 46.35 -9.57 -8.84
N LEU A 15 47.25 -9.21 -7.93
CA LEU A 15 47.00 -9.22 -6.48
C LEU A 15 45.93 -8.17 -6.10
N LEU A 16 45.98 -6.98 -6.71
CA LEU A 16 44.97 -5.95 -6.51
C LEU A 16 43.58 -6.39 -7.05
N PHE A 17 43.55 -7.07 -8.20
CA PHE A 17 42.36 -7.61 -8.79
C PHE A 17 41.70 -8.71 -7.94
N THR A 18 42.52 -9.59 -7.33
CA THR A 18 42.03 -10.63 -6.41
C THR A 18 41.51 -10.03 -5.09
N LEU A 19 42.16 -9.00 -4.57
CA LEU A 19 41.67 -8.26 -3.39
C LEU A 19 40.35 -7.53 -3.63
N LEU A 20 40.12 -6.96 -4.82
CA LEU A 20 38.87 -6.31 -5.16
C LEU A 20 37.70 -7.29 -5.34
N HIS A 21 37.96 -8.55 -5.68
CA HIS A 21 36.92 -9.59 -5.78
C HIS A 21 36.46 -10.15 -4.42
N SER A 22 37.25 -9.91 -3.36
CA SER A 22 36.92 -10.42 -2.00
C SER A 22 35.86 -9.63 -1.25
N ILE A 23 35.36 -8.51 -1.83
CA ILE A 23 34.37 -7.61 -1.16
C ILE A 23 32.94 -7.86 -1.66
N SER A 24 32.69 -8.96 -2.36
CA SER A 24 31.31 -9.34 -2.70
C SER A 24 30.68 -10.04 -1.48
N GLU A 25 30.12 -9.25 -0.57
CA GLU A 25 29.22 -9.78 0.45
C GLU A 25 27.96 -10.29 -0.21
N ALA A 26 27.86 -11.59 -0.39
CA ALA A 26 26.61 -12.24 -0.78
C ALA A 26 25.60 -12.04 0.37
N LYS A 27 24.60 -11.18 0.16
CA LYS A 27 23.53 -10.96 1.12
C LYS A 27 22.76 -12.26 1.25
N GLN A 28 22.95 -12.97 2.36
CA GLN A 28 22.23 -14.21 2.63
C GLN A 28 20.81 -13.85 3.12
N TYR A 29 19.79 -14.21 2.35
CA TYR A 29 18.41 -14.05 2.75
C TYR A 29 17.94 -15.30 3.48
N PHE A 30 17.43 -15.12 4.68
CA PHE A 30 16.74 -16.17 5.42
C PHE A 30 15.23 -16.01 5.21
N PHE A 31 14.60 -17.08 4.78
CA PHE A 31 13.15 -17.14 4.62
C PHE A 31 12.56 -17.89 5.80
N GLN A 32 11.65 -17.23 6.51
CA GLN A 32 10.88 -17.85 7.59
C GLN A 32 9.42 -17.96 7.14
N GLN A 33 8.87 -19.15 7.26
CA GLN A 33 7.46 -19.35 7.01
C GLN A 33 6.67 -18.82 8.21
N ILE A 34 5.75 -17.87 7.98
CA ILE A 34 4.79 -17.44 8.99
C ILE A 34 3.69 -18.49 9.05
N PRO A 35 3.53 -19.19 10.18
CA PRO A 35 2.50 -20.23 10.30
C PRO A 35 1.12 -19.58 10.15
N SER A 36 0.21 -20.21 9.39
CA SER A 36 -1.20 -19.79 9.35
C SER A 36 -1.90 -20.23 10.63
N GLN A 37 -1.66 -19.51 11.70
CA GLN A 37 -2.26 -19.75 13.01
C GLN A 37 -3.52 -18.90 13.19
N ASN A 38 -4.34 -19.24 14.19
CA ASN A 38 -5.52 -18.48 14.61
C ASN A 38 -6.60 -18.28 13.52
N GLY A 39 -6.69 -19.19 12.55
CA GLY A 39 -7.76 -19.21 11.55
C GLY A 39 -7.70 -18.11 10.50
N LEU A 40 -6.53 -17.49 10.28
CA LEU A 40 -6.29 -16.74 9.07
C LEU A 40 -6.15 -17.68 7.87
N SER A 41 -6.75 -17.28 6.75
CA SER A 41 -6.58 -17.99 5.49
C SER A 41 -5.14 -17.92 5.02
N SER A 42 -4.61 -18.98 4.43
CA SER A 42 -3.33 -18.98 3.73
C SER A 42 -3.35 -18.10 2.45
N MET A 43 -4.54 -17.69 1.99
CA MET A 43 -4.69 -16.82 0.82
C MET A 43 -4.50 -15.36 1.23
N VAL A 44 -3.26 -14.92 1.23
CA VAL A 44 -2.87 -13.52 1.45
C VAL A 44 -3.27 -12.69 0.23
N ARG A 45 -3.85 -11.52 0.45
CA ARG A 45 -4.28 -10.58 -0.59
C ARG A 45 -3.49 -9.27 -0.59
N CYS A 46 -3.13 -8.80 0.58
CA CYS A 46 -2.35 -7.59 0.79
C CYS A 46 -1.56 -7.70 2.08
N MET A 47 -0.46 -6.99 2.14
CA MET A 47 0.37 -6.87 3.34
C MET A 47 0.86 -5.43 3.46
N GLU A 48 1.07 -5.00 4.70
CA GLU A 48 1.65 -3.70 5.04
C GLU A 48 2.64 -3.90 6.17
N VAL A 49 3.81 -3.27 6.07
CA VAL A 49 4.82 -3.28 7.13
C VAL A 49 4.76 -1.96 7.85
N SER A 50 4.36 -1.97 9.12
CA SER A 50 4.33 -0.76 9.94
C SER A 50 5.72 -0.17 10.06
N GLN A 51 5.87 1.08 9.64
CA GLN A 51 7.15 1.79 9.63
C GLN A 51 7.64 2.09 11.04
N GLU A 52 6.72 2.38 11.96
CA GLU A 52 7.06 2.70 13.34
C GLU A 52 7.35 1.46 14.18
N LYS A 53 6.53 0.43 14.07
CA LYS A 53 6.55 -0.75 14.98
C LYS A 53 7.22 -1.98 14.37
N GLY A 54 7.46 -2.00 13.08
CA GLY A 54 7.98 -3.17 12.38
C GLY A 54 7.01 -4.36 12.32
N TYR A 55 5.74 -4.17 12.68
CA TYR A 55 4.72 -5.21 12.54
C TYR A 55 4.39 -5.47 11.08
N VAL A 56 4.08 -6.71 10.75
CA VAL A 56 3.55 -7.07 9.43
C VAL A 56 2.04 -7.30 9.56
N TRP A 57 1.26 -6.43 8.92
CA TRP A 57 -0.18 -6.59 8.79
C TRP A 57 -0.51 -7.45 7.57
N ILE A 58 -1.29 -8.49 7.75
CA ILE A 58 -1.57 -9.50 6.73
C ILE A 58 -3.07 -9.56 6.48
N GLY A 59 -3.49 -9.07 5.32
CA GLY A 59 -4.89 -9.12 4.87
C GLY A 59 -5.17 -10.37 4.05
N THR A 60 -6.22 -11.09 4.43
CA THR A 60 -6.64 -12.34 3.79
C THR A 60 -8.13 -12.32 3.44
N ARG A 61 -8.61 -13.37 2.78
CA ARG A 61 -10.07 -13.55 2.55
C ARG A 61 -10.85 -13.78 3.84
N SER A 62 -10.22 -14.21 4.92
CA SER A 62 -10.88 -14.54 6.19
C SER A 62 -10.70 -13.49 7.27
N GLY A 63 -9.88 -12.48 7.05
CA GLY A 63 -9.63 -11.41 8.01
C GLY A 63 -8.27 -10.77 7.89
N ILE A 64 -7.96 -9.92 8.87
CA ILE A 64 -6.65 -9.31 9.04
C ILE A 64 -5.97 -9.86 10.29
N GLY A 65 -4.67 -10.10 10.18
CA GLY A 65 -3.78 -10.44 11.29
C GLY A 65 -2.59 -9.52 11.34
N ARG A 66 -1.98 -9.44 12.50
CA ARG A 66 -0.69 -8.77 12.75
C ARG A 66 0.33 -9.83 13.16
N PHE A 67 1.50 -9.78 12.55
CA PHE A 67 2.66 -10.58 12.93
C PHE A 67 3.74 -9.65 13.49
N ASP A 68 4.28 -9.97 14.65
CA ASP A 68 5.27 -9.16 15.37
C ASP A 68 6.69 -9.74 15.32
N GLY A 69 6.89 -10.76 14.50
CA GLY A 69 8.14 -11.53 14.41
C GLY A 69 8.11 -12.85 15.18
N TYR A 70 7.17 -13.04 16.10
CA TYR A 70 7.04 -14.22 16.96
C TYR A 70 5.69 -14.89 16.83
N GLU A 71 4.61 -14.10 16.99
CA GLU A 71 3.24 -14.60 16.96
C GLU A 71 2.37 -13.83 15.97
N GLN A 72 1.32 -14.52 15.52
CA GLN A 72 0.30 -13.94 14.67
C GLN A 72 -0.98 -13.74 15.47
N ARG A 73 -1.46 -12.50 15.58
CA ARG A 73 -2.71 -12.14 16.21
C ARG A 73 -3.76 -11.74 15.17
N ARG A 74 -4.97 -12.26 15.29
CA ARG A 74 -6.10 -11.94 14.42
C ARG A 74 -6.97 -10.84 15.03
N TYR A 75 -7.42 -9.89 14.18
CA TYR A 75 -8.23 -8.74 14.59
C TYR A 75 -9.63 -8.75 13.99
N LEU A 76 -9.77 -8.67 12.67
CA LEU A 76 -11.06 -8.63 11.99
C LEU A 76 -11.33 -9.94 11.26
N ARG A 77 -12.63 -10.23 11.11
CA ARG A 77 -13.12 -11.26 10.18
C ARG A 77 -13.73 -10.59 8.95
N GLY A 78 -13.50 -11.18 7.80
CA GLY A 78 -14.02 -10.71 6.51
C GLY A 78 -12.93 -10.62 5.45
N ASN A 79 -13.34 -10.33 4.23
CA ASN A 79 -12.44 -10.27 3.09
C ASN A 79 -11.71 -8.91 3.08
N VAL A 80 -10.43 -8.93 3.41
CA VAL A 80 -9.56 -7.75 3.36
C VAL A 80 -9.00 -7.59 1.95
N THR A 81 -9.11 -6.39 1.39
CA THR A 81 -8.64 -6.09 0.02
C THR A 81 -7.46 -5.14 -0.02
N HIS A 82 -7.38 -4.22 0.93
CA HIS A 82 -6.31 -3.23 1.03
C HIS A 82 -5.95 -2.97 2.49
N ILE A 83 -4.68 -2.69 2.72
CA ILE A 83 -4.12 -2.19 3.97
C ILE A 83 -3.20 -1.04 3.59
N LEU A 84 -3.16 0.01 4.40
CA LEU A 84 -2.28 1.16 4.24
C LEU A 84 -1.93 1.73 5.62
N GLU A 85 -0.66 2.02 5.85
CA GLU A 85 -0.21 2.90 6.93
C GLU A 85 -0.12 4.34 6.40
N ASP A 86 -0.75 5.28 7.09
CA ASP A 86 -0.68 6.70 6.72
C ASP A 86 0.51 7.40 7.40
N GLU A 87 0.67 8.69 7.12
CA GLU A 87 1.78 9.51 7.66
C GLU A 87 1.70 9.71 9.17
N GLU A 88 0.52 9.51 9.79
CA GLU A 88 0.31 9.51 11.24
C GLU A 88 0.47 8.09 11.84
N HIS A 89 1.02 7.14 11.07
CA HIS A 89 1.17 5.72 11.45
C HIS A 89 -0.14 5.01 11.77
N THR A 90 -1.25 5.54 11.29
CA THR A 90 -2.56 4.90 11.42
C THR A 90 -2.74 3.82 10.35
N ILE A 91 -3.16 2.63 10.77
CA ILE A 91 -3.44 1.52 9.84
C ILE A 91 -4.90 1.57 9.39
N TRP A 92 -5.08 1.69 8.09
CA TRP A 92 -6.37 1.66 7.41
C TRP A 92 -6.57 0.34 6.69
N VAL A 93 -7.78 -0.19 6.76
CA VAL A 93 -8.12 -1.49 6.16
C VAL A 93 -9.43 -1.40 5.40
N ILE A 94 -9.46 -1.89 4.17
CA ILE A 94 -10.67 -2.03 3.39
C ILE A 94 -11.14 -3.48 3.41
N THR A 95 -12.41 -3.64 3.75
CA THR A 95 -13.14 -4.92 3.69
C THR A 95 -14.44 -4.76 2.89
N GLU A 96 -15.15 -5.87 2.67
CA GLU A 96 -16.50 -5.83 2.09
C GLU A 96 -17.52 -5.08 2.97
N LYS A 97 -17.22 -4.90 4.27
CA LYS A 97 -18.09 -4.18 5.23
C LYS A 97 -17.82 -2.68 5.27
N GLY A 98 -16.72 -2.23 4.68
CA GLY A 98 -16.30 -0.83 4.67
C GLY A 98 -14.85 -0.64 5.06
N VAL A 99 -14.52 0.60 5.34
CA VAL A 99 -13.20 1.05 5.79
C VAL A 99 -13.13 0.92 7.31
N PHE A 100 -12.02 0.35 7.79
CA PHE A 100 -11.70 0.26 9.21
C PHE A 100 -10.41 0.99 9.51
N ARG A 101 -10.33 1.59 10.69
CA ARG A 101 -9.16 2.26 11.25
C ARG A 101 -8.71 1.51 12.51
N TYR A 102 -7.41 1.25 12.61
CA TYR A 102 -6.83 0.67 13.82
C TYR A 102 -6.74 1.73 14.93
N ASN A 103 -7.22 1.37 16.10
CA ASN A 103 -7.06 2.14 17.33
C ASN A 103 -6.02 1.43 18.20
N GLU A 104 -4.84 2.02 18.31
CA GLU A 104 -3.74 1.43 19.07
C GLU A 104 -4.02 1.33 20.56
N LYS A 105 -4.67 2.35 21.14
CA LYS A 105 -4.99 2.37 22.59
C LYS A 105 -5.93 1.25 23.00
N GLU A 106 -6.86 0.90 22.12
CA GLU A 106 -7.85 -0.15 22.36
C GLU A 106 -7.45 -1.49 21.73
N ASP A 107 -6.32 -1.51 20.98
CA ASP A 107 -5.81 -2.65 20.21
C ASP A 107 -6.90 -3.33 19.37
N LYS A 108 -7.69 -2.52 18.65
CA LYS A 108 -8.80 -2.99 17.81
C LYS A 108 -9.02 -2.11 16.59
N PHE A 109 -9.68 -2.66 15.60
CA PHE A 109 -10.18 -1.92 14.43
C PHE A 109 -11.61 -1.43 14.69
N THR A 110 -11.88 -0.18 14.32
CA THR A 110 -13.20 0.44 14.35
C THR A 110 -13.68 0.77 12.96
N LEU A 111 -14.97 0.53 12.69
CA LEU A 111 -15.58 0.90 11.40
C LEU A 111 -15.65 2.42 11.28
N VAL A 112 -15.11 2.91 10.19
CA VAL A 112 -15.08 4.35 9.88
C VAL A 112 -16.44 4.80 9.37
N ARG A 113 -16.90 5.95 9.86
CA ARG A 113 -18.16 6.57 9.48
C ARG A 113 -17.92 8.00 9.03
N ASP A 114 -18.72 8.44 8.07
CA ASP A 114 -18.73 9.84 7.64
C ASP A 114 -19.46 10.73 8.67
N LYS A 115 -19.50 12.04 8.41
CA LYS A 115 -20.16 13.02 9.28
C LYS A 115 -21.66 12.76 9.49
N ASP A 116 -22.30 12.06 8.58
CA ASP A 116 -23.71 11.69 8.66
C ASP A 116 -23.92 10.33 9.31
N ASN A 117 -22.86 9.78 9.96
CA ASN A 117 -22.82 8.49 10.63
C ASN A 117 -23.02 7.28 9.70
N ASN A 118 -22.85 7.45 8.39
CA ASN A 118 -22.89 6.35 7.43
C ASN A 118 -21.54 5.64 7.36
N PRO A 119 -21.52 4.31 7.21
CA PRO A 119 -20.26 3.59 6.97
C PRO A 119 -19.59 4.06 5.68
N VAL A 120 -18.28 4.31 5.75
CA VAL A 120 -17.48 4.62 4.56
C VAL A 120 -17.22 3.32 3.80
N ILE A 121 -17.80 3.21 2.61
CA ILE A 121 -17.65 2.05 1.73
C ILE A 121 -16.70 2.41 0.61
N ALA A 122 -15.54 1.76 0.59
CA ALA A 122 -14.51 1.96 -0.41
C ALA A 122 -14.01 0.61 -0.96
N SER A 123 -13.36 0.67 -2.11
CA SER A 123 -12.69 -0.47 -2.75
C SER A 123 -11.21 -0.21 -3.01
N SER A 124 -10.77 1.02 -2.79
CA SER A 124 -9.37 1.44 -2.88
C SER A 124 -9.10 2.64 -2.00
N LEU A 125 -7.84 2.87 -1.68
CA LEU A 125 -7.35 4.03 -0.94
C LEU A 125 -5.95 4.42 -1.44
N CYS A 126 -5.58 5.68 -1.21
CA CYS A 126 -4.22 6.16 -1.41
C CYS A 126 -3.91 7.31 -0.44
N LEU A 127 -2.61 7.51 -0.19
CA LEU A 127 -2.13 8.69 0.52
C LEU A 127 -2.39 9.94 -0.30
N TRP A 128 -2.61 11.05 0.38
CA TRP A 128 -2.72 12.39 -0.16
C TRP A 128 -1.99 13.36 0.78
N GLU A 129 -1.53 14.51 0.25
CA GLU A 129 -0.68 15.48 0.97
C GLU A 129 -1.12 15.80 2.41
N ASP A 130 -2.43 15.88 2.65
CA ASP A 130 -3.02 16.26 3.93
C ASP A 130 -3.99 15.20 4.49
N GLY A 131 -3.84 13.94 4.06
CA GLY A 131 -4.73 12.89 4.53
C GLY A 131 -4.74 11.61 3.71
N VAL A 132 -5.87 10.92 3.74
CA VAL A 132 -6.10 9.68 3.00
C VAL A 132 -7.37 9.79 2.17
N ILE A 133 -7.27 9.40 0.90
CA ILE A 133 -8.42 9.37 -0.01
C ILE A 133 -8.90 7.93 -0.18
N PHE A 134 -10.20 7.73 -0.04
CA PHE A 134 -10.88 6.45 -0.22
C PHE A 134 -11.82 6.52 -1.42
N GLY A 135 -11.70 5.57 -2.34
CA GLY A 135 -12.51 5.50 -3.55
C GLY A 135 -13.33 4.23 -3.65
N GLY A 136 -14.60 4.36 -4.03
CA GLY A 136 -15.46 3.22 -4.27
C GLY A 136 -16.83 3.62 -4.82
N ARG A 137 -17.41 2.80 -5.70
CA ARG A 137 -18.75 3.00 -6.27
C ARG A 137 -19.05 4.43 -6.75
N GLY A 138 -18.05 5.06 -7.39
CA GLY A 138 -18.18 6.44 -7.89
C GLY A 138 -18.18 7.52 -6.82
N ARG A 139 -17.80 7.21 -5.59
CA ARG A 139 -17.65 8.15 -4.48
C ARG A 139 -16.20 8.25 -4.08
N LEU A 140 -15.77 9.46 -3.71
CA LEU A 140 -14.49 9.76 -3.12
C LEU A 140 -14.71 10.38 -1.75
N TYR A 141 -14.12 9.76 -0.75
CA TYR A 141 -14.06 10.28 0.61
C TYR A 141 -12.64 10.72 0.90
N LYS A 142 -12.49 11.76 1.71
CA LYS A 142 -11.21 12.23 2.20
C LYS A 142 -11.21 12.28 3.71
N TYR A 143 -10.22 11.65 4.32
CA TYR A 143 -9.84 11.85 5.70
C TYR A 143 -8.77 12.93 5.72
N ASN A 144 -8.94 13.93 6.58
CA ASN A 144 -7.99 15.02 6.73
C ASN A 144 -7.27 14.88 8.08
N TYR A 145 -5.95 15.07 8.06
CA TYR A 145 -5.09 15.00 9.26
C TYR A 145 -5.34 16.15 10.23
N GLU A 146 -5.74 17.34 9.76
CA GLU A 146 -5.94 18.52 10.61
C GLU A 146 -7.12 18.38 11.56
N ASP A 147 -8.28 17.95 11.04
CA ASP A 147 -9.53 17.86 11.81
C ASP A 147 -9.92 16.42 12.17
N HIS A 148 -9.20 15.44 11.64
CA HIS A 148 -9.46 13.99 11.80
C HIS A 148 -10.88 13.57 11.38
N ILE A 149 -11.49 14.32 10.44
CA ILE A 149 -12.83 14.07 9.92
C ILE A 149 -12.73 13.41 8.54
N ILE A 150 -13.66 12.49 8.29
CA ILE A 150 -13.82 11.91 6.97
C ILE A 150 -15.08 12.46 6.30
N ASN A 151 -14.92 13.00 5.12
CA ASN A 151 -15.99 13.61 4.36
C ASN A 151 -16.12 12.98 2.98
N LEU A 152 -17.37 12.83 2.50
CA LEU A 152 -17.64 12.64 1.08
C LEU A 152 -17.33 13.95 0.37
N PHE A 153 -16.33 13.98 -0.49
CA PHE A 153 -15.95 15.22 -1.17
C PHE A 153 -16.28 15.22 -2.66
N HIS A 154 -16.36 14.05 -3.32
CA HIS A 154 -16.82 13.97 -4.70
C HIS A 154 -17.71 12.75 -4.97
N THR A 155 -18.69 12.95 -5.84
CA THR A 155 -19.46 11.89 -6.49
C THR A 155 -19.19 11.96 -7.98
N LEU A 156 -18.51 10.95 -8.52
CA LEU A 156 -18.14 10.89 -9.93
C LEU A 156 -19.35 10.63 -10.81
N LYS A 157 -19.51 11.39 -11.88
CA LYS A 157 -20.59 11.21 -12.87
C LYS A 157 -20.08 10.35 -14.04
N PRO A 158 -20.97 9.59 -14.73
CA PRO A 158 -22.42 9.51 -14.56
C PRO A 158 -22.85 8.35 -13.66
N ASN A 159 -23.70 8.66 -12.70
CA ASN A 159 -24.61 7.74 -11.99
C ASN A 159 -24.00 6.50 -11.34
N GLY A 160 -22.93 6.65 -10.54
CA GLY A 160 -22.46 5.55 -9.69
C GLY A 160 -21.94 4.30 -10.41
N LYS A 161 -21.84 4.31 -11.74
CA LYS A 161 -21.31 3.17 -12.52
C LYS A 161 -19.78 3.07 -12.51
N TYR A 162 -19.10 4.08 -11.98
CA TYR A 162 -17.66 4.01 -11.81
C TYR A 162 -17.31 3.18 -10.56
N HIS A 163 -16.91 1.94 -10.77
CA HIS A 163 -16.37 1.12 -9.71
C HIS A 163 -14.85 1.34 -9.69
N ILE A 164 -14.37 2.23 -8.84
CA ILE A 164 -12.94 2.44 -8.63
C ILE A 164 -12.36 1.15 -8.04
N SER A 165 -11.41 0.54 -8.75
CA SER A 165 -10.71 -0.67 -8.28
C SER A 165 -9.39 -0.33 -7.63
N ASN A 166 -8.66 0.63 -8.20
CA ASN A 166 -7.42 1.16 -7.62
C ASN A 166 -7.39 2.67 -7.75
N LEU A 167 -6.71 3.31 -6.82
CA LEU A 167 -6.58 4.75 -6.72
C LEU A 167 -5.11 5.08 -6.42
N TYR A 168 -4.56 6.08 -7.12
CA TYR A 168 -3.19 6.52 -6.96
C TYR A 168 -3.13 8.04 -7.03
N GLN A 169 -2.29 8.65 -6.24
CA GLN A 169 -1.91 10.04 -6.46
C GLN A 169 -1.03 10.12 -7.70
N TRP A 170 -1.47 10.88 -8.71
CA TRP A 170 -0.71 11.09 -9.94
C TRP A 170 0.20 12.31 -9.84
N ASP A 171 -0.35 13.41 -9.35
CA ASP A 171 0.34 14.67 -9.04
C ASP A 171 -0.41 15.39 -7.90
N SER A 172 -0.01 16.61 -7.56
CA SER A 172 -0.61 17.40 -6.48
C SER A 172 -2.09 17.78 -6.70
N HIS A 173 -2.63 17.59 -7.89
CA HIS A 173 -3.99 18.01 -8.27
C HIS A 173 -4.82 16.87 -8.85
N THR A 174 -4.19 15.73 -9.15
CA THR A 174 -4.80 14.70 -9.97
C THR A 174 -4.67 13.32 -9.31
N LEU A 175 -5.77 12.59 -9.26
CA LEU A 175 -5.79 11.16 -8.97
C LEU A 175 -5.84 10.36 -10.26
N LEU A 176 -5.12 9.25 -10.29
CA LEU A 176 -5.30 8.19 -11.27
C LEU A 176 -6.18 7.10 -10.67
N ALA A 177 -7.31 6.85 -11.30
CA ALA A 177 -8.23 5.78 -10.91
C ALA A 177 -8.34 4.73 -12.01
N THR A 178 -8.33 3.45 -11.63
CA THR A 178 -8.64 2.36 -12.54
C THR A 178 -9.95 1.68 -12.16
N ASN A 179 -10.62 1.12 -13.14
CA ASN A 179 -11.83 0.34 -12.89
C ASN A 179 -11.63 -1.14 -13.28
N ARG A 180 -12.62 -1.97 -12.94
CA ARG A 180 -12.61 -3.42 -13.17
C ARG A 180 -12.50 -3.81 -14.65
N TRP A 181 -12.80 -2.89 -15.59
CA TRP A 181 -12.76 -3.13 -17.04
C TRP A 181 -11.54 -2.49 -17.71
N ALA A 182 -10.44 -2.33 -16.97
CA ALA A 182 -9.16 -1.77 -17.45
C ALA A 182 -9.27 -0.34 -18.03
N LYS A 183 -10.30 0.42 -17.67
CA LYS A 183 -10.37 1.84 -18.02
C LYS A 183 -9.69 2.65 -16.92
N ALA A 184 -8.74 3.47 -17.30
CA ALA A 184 -8.08 4.40 -16.42
C ALA A 184 -8.60 5.82 -16.64
N LEU A 185 -8.73 6.56 -15.56
CA LEU A 185 -9.21 7.94 -15.53
C LEU A 185 -8.27 8.79 -14.71
N PHE A 186 -8.05 9.99 -15.16
CA PHE A 186 -7.59 11.07 -14.30
C PHE A 186 -8.80 11.76 -13.67
N ILE A 187 -8.69 12.08 -12.40
CA ILE A 187 -9.71 12.78 -11.63
C ILE A 187 -9.05 14.03 -11.06
N ASP A 188 -9.55 15.19 -11.41
CA ASP A 188 -9.15 16.45 -10.81
C ASP A 188 -9.71 16.54 -9.40
N ILE A 189 -8.84 16.75 -8.41
CA ILE A 189 -9.18 16.67 -6.99
C ILE A 189 -10.06 17.85 -6.54
N ALA A 190 -9.87 19.02 -7.13
CA ALA A 190 -10.62 20.21 -6.76
C ALA A 190 -12.05 20.20 -7.29
N THR A 191 -12.23 19.71 -8.51
CA THR A 191 -13.53 19.78 -9.23
C THR A 191 -14.27 18.45 -9.28
N GLY A 192 -13.59 17.33 -9.08
CA GLY A 192 -14.13 15.98 -9.32
C GLY A 192 -14.32 15.64 -10.80
N ASN A 193 -13.86 16.48 -11.71
CA ASN A 193 -13.95 16.23 -13.14
C ASN A 193 -13.06 15.05 -13.53
N THR A 194 -13.57 14.26 -14.47
CA THR A 194 -12.84 13.07 -14.93
C THR A 194 -12.48 13.18 -16.39
N ARG A 195 -11.28 12.72 -16.76
CA ARG A 195 -10.84 12.56 -18.15
C ARG A 195 -10.21 11.17 -18.35
N PRO A 196 -10.44 10.52 -19.51
CA PRO A 196 -9.79 9.25 -19.78
C PRO A 196 -8.28 9.42 -19.89
N VAL A 197 -7.54 8.39 -19.44
CA VAL A 197 -6.11 8.30 -19.73
C VAL A 197 -5.96 7.98 -21.23
N PRO A 198 -5.18 8.78 -22.00
CA PRO A 198 -4.95 8.47 -23.39
C PRO A 198 -4.08 7.21 -23.49
N PHE A 199 -4.61 6.13 -24.03
CA PHE A 199 -3.84 4.97 -24.44
C PHE A 199 -3.47 5.16 -25.91
N ASN A 200 -2.19 5.25 -26.21
CA ASN A 200 -1.73 5.14 -27.58
C ASN A 200 -1.97 3.70 -28.05
N SER A 201 -2.92 3.52 -28.96
CA SER A 201 -3.22 2.22 -29.59
C SER A 201 -2.23 1.87 -30.72
N GLU A 202 -1.11 2.59 -30.82
CA GLU A 202 -0.05 2.33 -31.79
C GLU A 202 1.14 1.66 -31.10
N GLN A 203 1.07 0.32 -30.98
CA GLN A 203 2.23 -0.60 -31.01
C GLN A 203 1.77 -1.97 -31.50
#